data_0e1e89be014033ce72a143b92b9d69aa
#
_entry.id   0e1e89be014033ce72a143b92b9d69aa
#
_cell.length_a   1.000
_cell.length_b   1.000
_cell.length_c   1.000
_cell.angle_alpha   90.00
_cell.angle_beta   90.00
_cell.angle_gamma   90.00
#
_symmetry.space_group_name_H-M   'P 1'
#
loop_
_entity.id
_entity.type
_entity.pdbx_description
1 polymer ?
#
loop_
_entity_poly.entity_id
_entity_poly.type
_entity_poly.pdbx_seq_one_letter_code
_entity_poly.pdbx_strand_id
1 'polypeptide(L)' 'MSQTFNIGDHVSWNSEVGRVSGRIIAVHTSDFDYKGYTHRATPDDPQYEIKSDKTDHIAAHKGGALTLI' A
#
# COMPACT_ATOMS: atom_id res chain seq x y z
N MET A 1 -9.91 8.02 -11.93
CA MET A 1 -9.04 8.79 -11.02
C MET A 1 -8.38 7.84 -10.05
N SER A 2 -7.07 7.92 -9.91
CA SER A 2 -6.38 7.16 -8.89
C SER A 2 -6.67 7.77 -7.53
N GLN A 3 -6.90 6.92 -6.52
CA GLN A 3 -6.98 7.39 -5.14
C GLN A 3 -5.59 7.67 -4.63
N THR A 4 -5.45 8.75 -3.89
CA THR A 4 -4.19 9.10 -3.24
C THR A 4 -4.37 9.03 -1.73
N PHE A 5 -3.33 8.49 -1.07
CA PHE A 5 -3.31 8.37 0.38
C PHE A 5 -2.05 9.05 0.91
N ASN A 6 -2.06 9.38 2.18
CA ASN A 6 -0.92 10.01 2.85
C ASN A 6 -0.31 9.06 3.85
N ILE A 7 0.98 9.28 4.15
CA ILE A 7 1.65 8.54 5.23
C ILE A 7 0.86 8.75 6.52
N GLY A 8 0.57 7.64 7.22
CA GLY A 8 -0.22 7.64 8.43
C GLY A 8 -1.70 7.35 8.23
N ASP A 9 -2.18 7.34 6.98
CA ASP A 9 -3.58 7.00 6.71
C ASP A 9 -3.86 5.54 7.07
N HIS A 10 -5.03 5.32 7.66
CA HIS A 10 -5.49 3.98 8.01
C HIS A 10 -6.33 3.43 6.87
N VAL A 11 -5.90 2.30 6.32
CA VAL A 11 -6.50 1.71 5.13
C VAL A 11 -6.74 0.22 5.33
N SER A 12 -7.57 -0.36 4.48
CA SER A 12 -7.79 -1.80 4.45
C SER A 12 -7.70 -2.31 3.02
N TRP A 13 -7.44 -3.61 2.89
CA TRP A 13 -7.38 -4.29 1.60
C TRP A 13 -7.75 -5.75 1.79
N ASN A 14 -8.10 -6.43 0.70
CA ASN A 14 -8.38 -7.86 0.72
C ASN A 14 -7.10 -8.64 0.48
N SER A 15 -6.88 -9.66 1.30
CA SER A 15 -5.77 -10.59 1.15
C SER A 15 -6.32 -12.02 1.05
N GLU A 16 -5.42 -12.99 0.88
CA GLU A 16 -5.82 -14.40 0.81
C GLU A 16 -6.49 -14.89 2.09
N VAL A 17 -6.17 -14.28 3.21
CA VAL A 17 -6.73 -14.66 4.52
C VAL A 17 -7.93 -13.79 4.92
N GLY A 18 -8.39 -12.93 4.02
CA GLY A 18 -9.52 -12.04 4.29
C GLY A 18 -9.11 -10.58 4.33
N ARG A 19 -9.94 -9.76 4.94
CA ARG A 19 -9.70 -8.32 4.98
C ARG A 19 -8.67 -7.99 6.04
N VAL A 20 -7.69 -7.19 5.63
CA VAL A 20 -6.57 -6.76 6.48
C VAL A 20 -6.56 -5.24 6.52
N SER A 21 -6.12 -4.67 7.63
CA SER A 21 -5.95 -3.23 7.76
C SER A 21 -4.55 -2.88 8.24
N GLY A 22 -4.15 -1.65 7.98
CA GLY A 22 -2.85 -1.15 8.38
C GLY A 22 -2.73 0.34 8.10
N ARG A 23 -1.53 0.87 8.39
CA ARG A 23 -1.24 2.28 8.15
C ARG A 23 -0.17 2.43 7.09
N ILE A 24 -0.33 3.45 6.26
CA ILE A 24 0.61 3.77 5.20
C ILE A 24 1.89 4.32 5.84
N ILE A 25 3.02 3.70 5.49
CA ILE A 25 4.33 4.11 6.00
C ILE A 25 5.23 4.69 4.93
N ALA A 26 4.91 4.48 3.65
CA ALA A 26 5.68 5.05 2.55
C ALA A 26 4.81 5.15 1.31
N VAL A 27 5.13 6.14 0.46
CA VAL A 27 4.47 6.36 -0.83
C VAL A 27 5.54 6.35 -1.90
N HIS A 28 5.36 5.52 -2.91
CA HIS A 28 6.28 5.42 -4.04
C HIS A 28 5.61 5.93 -5.31
N THR A 29 6.25 6.87 -5.97
CA THR A 29 5.77 7.45 -7.23
C THR A 29 6.68 7.11 -8.40
N SER A 30 7.66 6.23 -8.18
CA SER A 30 8.54 5.69 -9.20
C SER A 30 8.78 4.22 -8.88
N ASP A 31 9.30 3.48 -9.87
CA ASP A 31 9.58 2.06 -9.68
C ASP A 31 10.54 1.86 -8.50
N PHE A 32 10.29 0.81 -7.73
CA PHE A 32 11.14 0.48 -6.58
C PHE A 32 11.25 -1.03 -6.41
N ASP A 33 12.35 -1.47 -5.83
CA ASP A 33 12.56 -2.88 -5.52
C ASP A 33 12.05 -3.18 -4.12
N TYR A 34 11.29 -4.26 -4.00
CA TYR A 34 10.75 -4.70 -2.73
C TYR A 34 10.77 -6.23 -2.68
N LYS A 35 11.50 -6.78 -1.73
CA LYS A 35 11.64 -8.23 -1.53
C LYS A 35 12.04 -8.97 -2.80
N GLY A 36 12.98 -8.40 -3.56
CA GLY A 36 13.50 -9.02 -4.78
C GLY A 36 12.66 -8.80 -6.03
N TYR A 37 11.56 -8.06 -5.94
CA TYR A 37 10.71 -7.72 -7.07
C TYR A 37 10.74 -6.23 -7.34
N THR A 38 10.69 -5.88 -8.63
CA THR A 38 10.49 -4.50 -9.02
C THR A 38 8.99 -4.20 -9.04
N HIS A 39 8.58 -3.26 -8.21
CA HIS A 39 7.20 -2.77 -8.19
C HIS A 39 7.13 -1.49 -9.01
N ARG A 40 6.18 -1.44 -9.91
CA ARG A 40 6.01 -0.28 -10.77
C ARG A 40 5.09 0.73 -10.12
N ALA A 41 5.54 1.98 -10.12
CA ALA A 41 4.74 3.09 -9.60
C ALA A 41 5.02 4.33 -10.43
N THR A 42 4.01 5.19 -10.52
CA THR A 42 4.12 6.50 -11.18
C THR A 42 3.41 7.53 -10.31
N PRO A 43 3.64 8.85 -10.55
CA PRO A 43 2.89 9.86 -9.82
C PRO A 43 1.37 9.74 -9.99
N ASP A 44 0.91 9.25 -11.15
CA ASP A 44 -0.53 9.06 -11.41
C ASP A 44 -1.06 7.74 -10.84
N ASP A 45 -0.19 6.80 -10.57
CA ASP A 45 -0.56 5.48 -10.06
C ASP A 45 0.49 5.02 -9.03
N PRO A 46 0.53 5.68 -7.87
CA PRO A 46 1.54 5.37 -6.86
C PRO A 46 1.27 4.03 -6.19
N GLN A 47 2.34 3.45 -5.65
CA GLN A 47 2.24 2.30 -4.76
C GLN A 47 2.51 2.75 -3.32
N TYR A 48 1.85 2.06 -2.40
CA TYR A 48 1.93 2.37 -0.99
C TYR A 48 2.49 1.18 -0.23
N GLU A 49 3.39 1.43 0.69
CA GLU A 49 3.79 0.44 1.68
C GLU A 49 2.95 0.62 2.92
N ILE A 50 2.34 -0.46 3.39
CA ILE A 50 1.41 -0.44 4.51
C ILE A 50 1.88 -1.44 5.55
N LYS A 51 1.99 -0.98 6.80
CA LYS A 51 2.30 -1.85 7.92
C LYS A 51 0.99 -2.36 8.52
N SER A 52 0.85 -3.68 8.61
CA SER A 52 -0.34 -4.30 9.17
C SER A 52 -0.55 -3.90 10.62
N ASP A 53 -1.82 -3.71 11.02
CA ASP A 53 -2.15 -3.37 12.40
C ASP A 53 -1.88 -4.51 13.38
N LYS A 54 -1.99 -5.76 12.91
CA LYS A 54 -1.91 -6.92 13.78
C LYS A 54 -0.54 -7.57 13.81
N THR A 55 0.30 -7.29 12.82
CA THR A 55 1.61 -7.89 12.69
C THR A 55 2.60 -6.84 12.22
N ASP A 56 3.90 -7.21 12.21
CA ASP A 56 4.93 -6.34 11.66
C ASP A 56 5.09 -6.49 10.15
N HIS A 57 4.19 -7.22 9.50
CA HIS A 57 4.26 -7.41 8.07
C HIS A 57 3.99 -6.11 7.32
N ILE A 58 4.78 -5.89 6.29
CA ILE A 58 4.62 -4.75 5.39
C ILE A 58 4.16 -5.28 4.04
N ALA A 59 3.12 -4.67 3.49
CA ALA A 59 2.60 -4.99 2.18
C ALA A 59 2.77 -3.80 1.25
N ALA A 60 2.86 -4.05 -0.05
CA ALA A 60 2.92 -3.01 -1.06
C ALA A 60 1.73 -3.18 -2.01
N HIS A 61 0.91 -2.15 -2.12
CA HIS A 61 -0.29 -2.17 -2.96
C HIS A 61 -0.48 -0.84 -3.66
N LYS A 62 -1.11 -0.89 -4.83
CA LYS A 62 -1.56 0.33 -5.50
C LYS A 62 -2.81 0.88 -4.82
N GLY A 63 -3.04 2.19 -5.00
CA GLY A 63 -4.15 2.86 -4.36
C GLY A 63 -5.52 2.24 -4.65
N GLY A 64 -5.70 1.70 -5.85
CA GLY A 64 -6.97 1.05 -6.23
C GLY A 64 -7.30 -0.20 -5.42
N ALA A 65 -6.31 -0.81 -4.77
CA ALA A 65 -6.51 -1.97 -3.92
C ALA A 65 -6.83 -1.60 -2.47
N LEU A 66 -6.73 -0.32 -2.12
CA LEU A 66 -6.86 0.15 -0.74
C LEU A 66 -8.16 0.91 -0.54
N THR A 67 -8.71 0.80 0.65
CA THR A 67 -9.89 1.56 1.08
C THR A 67 -9.55 2.30 2.36
N LEU A 68 -9.81 3.59 2.40
CA LEU A 68 -9.61 4.40 3.60
C LEU A 68 -10.65 4.01 4.65
N ILE A 69 -10.21 3.82 5.89
CA ILE A 69 -11.10 3.45 7.00
C ILE A 69 -10.96 4.39 8.18
#